data_6c84565bd920bad2f80ae11060d80f93
#
_entry.id   6c84565bd920bad2f80ae11060d80f93
#
_cell.length_a   1.000
_cell.length_b   1.000
_cell.length_c   1.000
_cell.angle_alpha   90.00
_cell.angle_beta   90.00
_cell.angle_gamma   90.00
#
_symmetry.space_group_name_H-M   'P 1'
#
loop_
_entity.id
_entity.type
_entity.pdbx_description
1 polymer ?
#
loop_
_entity_poly.entity_id
_entity_poly.type
_entity_poly.pdbx_seq_one_letter_code
_entity_poly.pdbx_strand_id
1 'polypeptide(L)'
;KIILILLVTIFSCKNENKEIIDNTEEKSEAPKEFITKVSLPLFPAWGNVGIEVKETSEMYLGEKVYLMSRNNESTKSSYAHSRKIFVDYENIYRASVIVKKGENSNLFGLRIMGIYPDRVDAVFNLEDGTVKGVQKTRDFESENATIEILGDGWYKCTVNAIVVADEAKIFLGPTIGNKEINAWTIRTPDDCDVYVLPSSLTLEKVSIE
;
A
#
# COMPACT_ATOMS: atom_id res chain seq x y z
N LYS A 1 -70.98 34.18 13.69
CA LYS A 1 -71.46 33.27 12.64
C LYS A 1 -70.59 33.45 11.42
N ILE A 2 -69.72 32.53 11.19
CA ILE A 2 -68.79 32.50 10.04
C ILE A 2 -69.32 31.39 9.15
N ILE A 3 -69.66 31.75 7.92
CA ILE A 3 -70.15 30.85 6.87
C ILE A 3 -68.93 30.38 6.12
N LEU A 4 -68.66 29.05 6.17
CA LEU A 4 -67.59 28.39 5.43
C LEU A 4 -68.14 27.95 4.08
N ILE A 5 -67.66 28.56 2.99
CA ILE A 5 -68.02 28.20 1.61
C ILE A 5 -67.02 27.15 1.14
N LEU A 6 -67.50 25.93 0.91
CA LEU A 6 -66.75 24.80 0.39
C LEU A 6 -66.75 24.88 -1.13
N LEU A 7 -65.59 25.18 -1.73
CA LEU A 7 -65.40 25.16 -3.18
C LEU A 7 -64.92 23.74 -3.59
N VAL A 8 -65.77 23.00 -4.27
CA VAL A 8 -65.46 21.73 -4.88
C VAL A 8 -64.92 21.96 -6.26
N THR A 9 -63.61 21.79 -6.47
CA THR A 9 -63.00 21.78 -7.78
C THR A 9 -62.93 20.37 -8.31
N ILE A 10 -63.65 20.10 -9.39
CA ILE A 10 -63.61 18.85 -10.14
C ILE A 10 -62.37 18.84 -11.01
N PHE A 11 -61.37 18.00 -10.66
CA PHE A 11 -60.22 17.74 -11.55
C PHE A 11 -60.57 16.65 -12.53
N SER A 12 -60.62 17.06 -13.79
CA SER A 12 -60.73 16.14 -14.95
C SER A 12 -59.40 15.42 -15.13
N CYS A 13 -59.42 14.11 -14.94
CA CYS A 13 -58.26 13.27 -15.28
C CYS A 13 -58.09 13.18 -16.80
N LYS A 14 -57.07 13.83 -17.35
CA LYS A 14 -56.52 13.51 -18.65
C LYS A 14 -55.56 12.28 -18.48
N ASN A 15 -55.92 11.17 -19.10
CA ASN A 15 -55.00 10.04 -19.28
C ASN A 15 -53.87 10.48 -20.20
N GLU A 16 -52.71 10.80 -19.63
CA GLU A 16 -51.44 10.86 -20.37
C GLU A 16 -50.83 9.44 -20.35
N ASN A 17 -50.69 8.85 -21.54
CA ASN A 17 -49.91 7.67 -21.78
C ASN A 17 -48.47 7.95 -21.34
N LYS A 18 -48.08 7.42 -20.20
CA LYS A 18 -46.71 7.43 -19.73
C LYS A 18 -45.98 6.31 -20.47
N GLU A 19 -45.21 6.70 -21.50
CA GLU A 19 -44.18 5.81 -22.05
C GLU A 19 -43.25 5.42 -20.88
N ILE A 20 -43.27 4.12 -20.56
CA ILE A 20 -42.31 3.52 -19.65
C ILE A 20 -41.00 3.46 -20.43
N ILE A 21 -40.14 4.47 -20.25
CA ILE A 21 -38.73 4.36 -20.64
C ILE A 21 -38.12 3.34 -19.69
N ASP A 22 -37.95 2.13 -20.21
CA ASP A 22 -37.18 1.06 -19.53
C ASP A 22 -35.71 1.51 -19.54
N ASN A 23 -35.32 2.25 -18.52
CA ASN A 23 -33.92 2.53 -18.24
C ASN A 23 -33.32 1.25 -17.67
N THR A 24 -33.02 0.31 -18.54
CA THR A 24 -32.06 -0.75 -18.22
C THR A 24 -30.72 -0.05 -17.98
N GLU A 25 -30.42 0.27 -16.72
CA GLU A 25 -29.07 0.65 -16.34
C GLU A 25 -28.15 -0.51 -16.71
N GLU A 26 -27.40 -0.32 -17.77
CA GLU A 26 -26.32 -1.20 -18.19
C GLU A 26 -25.29 -1.18 -17.04
N LYS A 27 -25.36 -2.21 -16.20
CA LYS A 27 -24.48 -2.36 -15.05
C LYS A 27 -23.07 -2.55 -15.60
N SER A 28 -22.32 -1.47 -15.75
CA SER A 28 -20.92 -1.49 -16.13
C SER A 28 -20.20 -2.47 -15.20
N GLU A 29 -19.75 -3.59 -15.75
CA GLU A 29 -18.89 -4.50 -15.01
C GLU A 29 -17.63 -3.76 -14.59
N ALA A 30 -17.23 -3.90 -13.33
CA ALA A 30 -15.96 -3.34 -12.87
C ALA A 30 -14.80 -3.92 -13.70
N PRO A 31 -13.81 -3.08 -14.06
CA PRO A 31 -12.68 -3.53 -14.87
C PRO A 31 -11.99 -4.73 -14.20
N LYS A 32 -11.66 -5.74 -15.00
CA LYS A 32 -10.99 -6.96 -14.53
C LYS A 32 -9.51 -6.69 -14.33
N GLU A 33 -9.01 -7.01 -13.13
CA GLU A 33 -7.59 -6.90 -12.80
C GLU A 33 -6.89 -8.23 -13.04
N PHE A 34 -5.80 -8.22 -13.81
CA PHE A 34 -4.93 -9.37 -14.05
C PHE A 34 -3.60 -9.17 -13.33
N ILE A 35 -3.17 -10.18 -12.58
CA ILE A 35 -1.98 -10.10 -11.74
C ILE A 35 -0.95 -11.11 -12.24
N THR A 36 0.25 -10.62 -12.54
CA THR A 36 1.42 -11.44 -12.85
C THR A 36 2.47 -11.27 -11.76
N LYS A 37 2.81 -12.36 -11.05
CA LYS A 37 3.86 -12.34 -10.02
C LYS A 37 5.23 -12.20 -10.66
N VAL A 38 6.01 -11.27 -10.13
CA VAL A 38 7.42 -11.08 -10.50
C VAL A 38 8.29 -11.90 -9.55
N SER A 39 9.26 -12.64 -10.08
CA SER A 39 10.18 -13.41 -9.26
C SER A 39 11.07 -12.48 -8.43
N LEU A 40 11.05 -12.65 -7.11
CA LEU A 40 11.88 -11.91 -6.18
C LEU A 40 13.05 -12.76 -5.68
N PRO A 41 14.24 -12.17 -5.47
CA PRO A 41 15.30 -12.83 -4.71
C PRO A 41 14.82 -13.19 -3.31
N LEU A 42 15.27 -14.33 -2.78
CA LEU A 42 14.97 -14.72 -1.40
C LEU A 42 15.44 -13.64 -0.42
N PHE A 43 14.61 -13.33 0.56
CA PHE A 43 14.84 -12.26 1.54
C PHE A 43 16.20 -12.28 2.22
N PRO A 44 16.75 -13.43 2.66
CA PRO A 44 18.11 -13.47 3.26
C PRO A 44 19.22 -13.01 2.33
N ALA A 45 18.98 -12.98 0.99
CA ALA A 45 19.95 -12.49 0.01
C ALA A 45 19.82 -10.97 -0.28
N TRP A 46 18.97 -10.27 0.46
CA TRP A 46 18.81 -8.82 0.34
C TRP A 46 19.98 -8.07 0.98
N GLY A 47 20.25 -6.88 0.45
CA GLY A 47 21.21 -5.97 1.07
C GLY A 47 20.59 -5.27 2.29
N ASN A 48 21.36 -5.17 3.36
CA ASN A 48 20.98 -4.46 4.58
C ASN A 48 21.86 -3.23 4.75
N VAL A 49 21.26 -2.07 4.95
CA VAL A 49 21.96 -0.81 5.20
C VAL A 49 21.45 -0.27 6.54
N GLY A 50 22.34 -0.16 7.52
CA GLY A 50 22.03 0.40 8.83
C GLY A 50 20.92 -0.29 9.60
N ILE A 51 20.59 -1.53 9.26
CA ILE A 51 19.65 -2.38 9.99
C ILE A 51 20.24 -3.79 10.18
N GLU A 52 19.77 -4.45 11.22
CA GLU A 52 19.98 -5.85 11.45
C GLU A 52 18.69 -6.62 11.13
N VAL A 53 18.84 -7.83 10.56
CA VAL A 53 17.73 -8.73 10.24
C VAL A 53 18.02 -10.07 10.85
N LYS A 54 17.20 -10.48 11.81
CA LYS A 54 17.35 -11.74 12.57
C LYS A 54 16.12 -12.62 12.44
N GLU A 55 16.33 -13.92 12.18
CA GLU A 55 15.29 -14.90 12.33
C GLU A 55 14.89 -15.03 13.81
N THR A 56 13.59 -15.09 14.06
CA THR A 56 13.05 -15.26 15.42
C THR A 56 12.52 -16.67 15.64
N SER A 57 12.13 -16.99 16.88
CA SER A 57 11.39 -18.21 17.17
C SER A 57 9.90 -18.11 16.84
N GLU A 58 9.40 -16.90 16.53
CA GLU A 58 7.99 -16.67 16.19
C GLU A 58 7.66 -17.25 14.81
N MET A 59 6.46 -17.82 14.71
CA MET A 59 5.89 -18.34 13.46
C MET A 59 4.59 -17.61 13.19
N TYR A 60 4.34 -17.26 11.93
CA TYR A 60 3.06 -16.74 11.49
C TYR A 60 2.67 -17.42 10.18
N LEU A 61 1.42 -17.87 10.05
CA LEU A 61 0.92 -18.66 8.92
C LEU A 61 1.76 -19.91 8.59
N GLY A 62 2.44 -20.48 9.60
CA GLY A 62 3.33 -21.64 9.42
C GLY A 62 4.73 -21.29 8.91
N GLU A 63 5.06 -20.02 8.79
CA GLU A 63 6.32 -19.52 8.25
C GLU A 63 7.15 -18.78 9.29
N LYS A 64 8.47 -18.73 9.07
CA LYS A 64 9.42 -18.04 9.95
C LYS A 64 9.26 -16.52 9.88
N VAL A 65 9.24 -15.90 11.04
CA VAL A 65 9.20 -14.45 11.23
C VAL A 65 10.61 -13.91 11.48
N TYR A 66 10.89 -12.74 10.92
CA TYR A 66 12.17 -12.05 11.11
C TYR A 66 11.93 -10.71 11.81
N LEU A 67 12.82 -10.38 12.75
CA LEU A 67 12.89 -9.04 13.35
C LEU A 67 13.88 -8.20 12.54
N MET A 68 13.40 -7.08 12.03
CA MET A 68 14.21 -6.04 11.43
C MET A 68 14.38 -4.92 12.44
N SER A 69 15.60 -4.63 12.86
CA SER A 69 15.89 -3.60 13.85
C SER A 69 16.95 -2.62 13.36
N ARG A 70 16.75 -1.39 13.70
CA ARG A 70 17.69 -0.30 13.52
C ARG A 70 18.05 0.24 14.88
N ASN A 71 19.34 0.50 15.10
CA ASN A 71 19.82 1.17 16.30
C ASN A 71 20.35 2.59 15.94
N ASN A 72 20.57 3.39 16.95
CA ASN A 72 21.07 4.75 16.82
C ASN A 72 22.53 4.85 16.36
N GLU A 73 23.26 3.72 16.37
CA GLU A 73 24.65 3.63 15.90
C GLU A 73 24.74 3.50 14.39
N SER A 74 23.61 3.23 13.71
CA SER A 74 23.59 3.00 12.27
C SER A 74 23.99 4.26 11.47
N THR A 75 24.34 4.03 10.23
CA THR A 75 24.80 5.03 9.27
C THR A 75 23.73 6.06 8.87
N LYS A 76 23.93 6.80 7.80
CA LYS A 76 23.04 7.84 7.31
C LYS A 76 21.66 7.36 6.85
N SER A 77 21.50 6.07 6.59
CA SER A 77 20.27 5.45 6.10
C SER A 77 20.04 4.10 6.74
N SER A 78 18.77 3.66 6.84
CA SER A 78 18.40 2.39 7.47
C SER A 78 17.27 1.72 6.70
N TYR A 79 17.57 0.60 6.01
CA TYR A 79 16.62 -0.18 5.22
C TYR A 79 17.20 -1.53 4.78
N ALA A 80 16.34 -2.50 4.46
CA ALA A 80 16.69 -3.61 3.61
C ALA A 80 16.26 -3.31 2.16
N HIS A 81 16.98 -3.84 1.19
CA HIS A 81 16.62 -3.68 -0.21
C HIS A 81 16.87 -4.95 -1.04
N SER A 82 16.01 -5.20 -2.01
CA SER A 82 16.21 -6.26 -2.98
C SER A 82 17.41 -5.96 -3.91
N ARG A 83 17.88 -6.98 -4.60
CA ARG A 83 18.66 -6.79 -5.83
C ARG A 83 17.78 -6.17 -6.90
N LYS A 84 18.36 -5.78 -8.03
CA LYS A 84 17.65 -5.35 -9.23
C LYS A 84 16.65 -6.44 -9.68
N ILE A 85 15.47 -6.00 -10.03
CA ILE A 85 14.37 -6.79 -10.55
C ILE A 85 14.07 -6.20 -11.92
N PHE A 86 14.08 -6.99 -12.97
CA PHE A 86 13.65 -6.52 -14.29
C PHE A 86 12.12 -6.39 -14.31
N VAL A 87 11.67 -5.25 -14.81
CA VAL A 87 10.26 -4.87 -14.90
C VAL A 87 9.98 -4.29 -16.29
N ASP A 88 8.72 -4.27 -16.69
CA ASP A 88 8.32 -3.65 -17.94
C ASP A 88 8.06 -2.16 -17.72
N TYR A 89 8.58 -1.35 -18.62
CA TYR A 89 8.45 0.11 -18.60
C TYR A 89 6.97 0.55 -18.65
N GLU A 90 6.62 1.59 -17.91
CA GLU A 90 5.27 2.18 -17.83
C GLU A 90 4.16 1.20 -17.45
N ASN A 91 4.46 0.20 -16.64
CA ASN A 91 3.46 -0.72 -16.11
C ASN A 91 3.21 -0.48 -14.62
N ILE A 92 2.00 -0.85 -14.17
CA ILE A 92 1.63 -0.79 -12.76
C ILE A 92 2.28 -1.98 -12.05
N TYR A 93 3.00 -1.69 -10.98
CA TYR A 93 3.54 -2.70 -10.07
C TYR A 93 3.00 -2.50 -8.66
N ARG A 94 2.70 -3.61 -8.01
CA ARG A 94 2.22 -3.70 -6.64
C ARG A 94 3.25 -4.46 -5.80
N ALA A 95 3.85 -3.80 -4.81
CA ALA A 95 4.67 -4.46 -3.79
C ALA A 95 3.86 -4.63 -2.52
N SER A 96 3.87 -5.85 -1.94
CA SER A 96 3.16 -6.16 -0.69
C SER A 96 4.04 -6.95 0.25
N VAL A 97 3.84 -6.77 1.56
CA VAL A 97 4.51 -7.54 2.61
C VAL A 97 3.67 -7.57 3.88
N ILE A 98 3.71 -8.68 4.60
CA ILE A 98 3.05 -8.83 5.91
C ILE A 98 4.06 -8.47 7.01
N VAL A 99 3.63 -7.56 7.91
CA VAL A 99 4.45 -7.02 8.99
C VAL A 99 3.64 -6.88 10.27
N LYS A 100 4.34 -6.81 11.40
CA LYS A 100 3.77 -6.51 12.73
C LYS A 100 4.68 -5.50 13.42
N LYS A 101 4.12 -4.62 14.24
CA LYS A 101 4.91 -3.65 15.00
C LYS A 101 5.90 -4.38 15.93
N GLY A 102 7.08 -3.79 16.10
CA GLY A 102 8.03 -4.19 17.11
C GLY A 102 7.77 -3.54 18.47
N GLU A 103 8.79 -3.51 19.30
CA GLU A 103 8.72 -2.92 20.65
C GLU A 103 8.99 -1.41 20.61
N ASN A 104 9.87 -0.95 19.72
CA ASN A 104 10.42 0.40 19.72
C ASN A 104 9.80 1.30 18.64
N SER A 105 9.01 0.79 17.73
CA SER A 105 8.33 1.60 16.69
C SER A 105 7.03 0.97 16.24
N ASN A 106 6.11 1.84 15.84
CA ASN A 106 4.86 1.46 15.20
C ASN A 106 4.81 1.82 13.71
N LEU A 107 5.90 2.32 13.14
CA LEU A 107 5.94 2.76 11.75
C LEU A 107 6.80 1.85 10.88
N PHE A 108 6.30 1.60 9.68
CA PHE A 108 6.95 0.77 8.67
C PHE A 108 6.99 1.51 7.33
N GLY A 109 8.14 1.48 6.66
CA GLY A 109 8.34 2.05 5.34
C GLY A 109 8.46 0.98 4.27
N LEU A 110 7.81 1.22 3.12
CA LEU A 110 7.89 0.40 1.91
C LEU A 110 8.06 1.30 0.69
N ARG A 111 8.98 0.93 -0.21
CA ARG A 111 9.31 1.70 -1.41
C ARG A 111 9.46 0.79 -2.62
N ILE A 112 8.93 1.24 -3.75
CA ILE A 112 9.35 0.78 -5.07
C ILE A 112 10.25 1.88 -5.66
N MET A 113 11.47 1.53 -6.06
CA MET A 113 12.43 2.45 -6.64
C MET A 113 12.93 1.91 -7.98
N GLY A 114 12.87 2.74 -9.00
CA GLY A 114 13.53 2.54 -10.29
C GLY A 114 14.97 3.07 -10.27
N ILE A 115 15.34 3.82 -11.30
CA ILE A 115 16.61 4.53 -11.33
C ILE A 115 16.52 5.74 -10.41
N TYR A 116 17.45 5.86 -9.45
CA TYR A 116 17.45 7.00 -8.52
C TYR A 116 17.43 8.34 -9.26
N PRO A 117 16.57 9.30 -8.90
CA PRO A 117 15.73 9.37 -7.69
C PRO A 117 14.28 8.86 -7.86
N ASP A 118 13.92 8.22 -8.94
CA ASP A 118 12.54 7.86 -9.29
C ASP A 118 12.02 6.74 -8.39
N ARG A 119 10.97 7.05 -7.61
CA ARG A 119 10.42 6.12 -6.61
C ARG A 119 9.04 6.51 -6.13
N VAL A 120 8.35 5.54 -5.55
CA VAL A 120 7.19 5.74 -4.68
C VAL A 120 7.51 5.20 -3.30
N ASP A 121 7.26 6.00 -2.29
CA ASP A 121 7.41 5.72 -0.88
C ASP A 121 6.05 5.66 -0.19
N ALA A 122 5.87 4.70 0.70
CA ALA A 122 4.74 4.66 1.63
C ALA A 122 5.23 4.42 3.06
N VAL A 123 4.56 5.06 4.01
CA VAL A 123 4.75 4.82 5.45
C VAL A 123 3.43 4.40 6.05
N PHE A 124 3.46 3.33 6.81
CA PHE A 124 2.31 2.71 7.45
C PHE A 124 2.42 2.83 8.96
N ASN A 125 1.31 3.10 9.63
CA ASN A 125 1.20 3.05 11.08
C ASN A 125 0.61 1.70 11.50
N LEU A 126 1.44 0.88 12.13
CA LEU A 126 1.08 -0.47 12.61
C LEU A 126 0.42 -0.45 13.99
N GLU A 127 0.21 0.71 14.61
CA GLU A 127 -0.55 0.86 15.85
C GLU A 127 -2.04 0.86 15.59
N ASP A 128 -2.46 1.60 14.57
CA ASP A 128 -3.86 1.82 14.24
C ASP A 128 -4.28 1.26 12.86
N GLY A 129 -3.36 0.66 12.11
CA GLY A 129 -3.64 0.08 10.80
C GLY A 129 -3.96 1.12 9.73
N THR A 130 -3.26 2.26 9.74
CA THR A 130 -3.48 3.34 8.76
C THR A 130 -2.27 3.57 7.87
N VAL A 131 -2.51 4.12 6.68
CA VAL A 131 -1.45 4.67 5.82
C VAL A 131 -1.14 6.08 6.30
N LYS A 132 0.07 6.29 6.85
CA LYS A 132 0.51 7.60 7.29
C LYS A 132 0.71 8.56 6.12
N GLY A 133 1.14 8.07 4.98
CA GLY A 133 1.28 8.84 3.76
C GLY A 133 1.95 8.06 2.65
N VAL A 134 1.78 8.59 1.44
CA VAL A 134 2.42 8.12 0.21
C VAL A 134 3.06 9.32 -0.47
N GLN A 135 4.22 9.14 -1.08
CA GLN A 135 4.90 10.20 -1.81
C GLN A 135 5.68 9.62 -2.99
N LYS A 136 5.48 10.20 -4.16
CA LYS A 136 6.28 9.91 -5.34
C LYS A 136 7.38 10.95 -5.57
N THR A 137 8.36 10.58 -6.34
CA THR A 137 9.45 11.46 -6.75
C THR A 137 9.67 11.33 -8.25
N ARG A 138 9.66 12.44 -8.95
CA ARG A 138 9.83 12.59 -10.39
C ARG A 138 8.79 11.83 -11.22
N ASP A 139 9.27 10.95 -12.13
CA ASP A 139 8.48 10.42 -13.24
C ASP A 139 7.56 9.24 -12.85
N PHE A 140 7.72 8.67 -11.64
CA PHE A 140 6.78 7.67 -11.17
C PHE A 140 5.38 8.28 -11.02
N GLU A 141 4.38 7.59 -11.54
CA GLU A 141 2.99 8.01 -11.48
C GLU A 141 2.16 7.11 -10.56
N SER A 142 0.91 7.49 -10.31
CA SER A 142 -0.08 6.71 -9.61
C SER A 142 0.40 6.18 -8.25
N GLU A 143 0.68 7.10 -7.34
CA GLU A 143 0.99 6.76 -5.94
C GLU A 143 -0.26 6.31 -5.21
N ASN A 144 -0.27 5.07 -4.74
CA ASN A 144 -1.33 4.54 -3.88
C ASN A 144 -0.75 3.51 -2.92
N ALA A 145 -1.23 3.52 -1.67
CA ALA A 145 -0.91 2.51 -0.69
C ALA A 145 -2.14 2.10 0.09
N THR A 146 -2.17 0.84 0.49
CA THR A 146 -3.23 0.27 1.34
C THR A 146 -2.63 -0.55 2.46
N ILE A 147 -3.35 -0.64 3.57
CA ILE A 147 -3.04 -1.51 4.69
C ILE A 147 -4.27 -2.35 5.02
N GLU A 148 -4.06 -3.65 5.15
CA GLU A 148 -5.10 -4.62 5.50
C GLU A 148 -4.78 -5.21 6.88
N ILE A 149 -5.78 -5.22 7.77
CA ILE A 149 -5.65 -5.77 9.13
C ILE A 149 -5.89 -7.28 9.05
N LEU A 150 -4.89 -8.08 9.44
CA LEU A 150 -4.94 -9.55 9.40
C LEU A 150 -5.26 -10.19 10.77
N GLY A 151 -5.34 -9.39 11.83
CA GLY A 151 -5.49 -9.85 13.22
C GLY A 151 -4.14 -10.05 13.93
N ASP A 152 -4.18 -10.18 15.27
CA ASP A 152 -3.02 -10.41 16.14
C ASP A 152 -1.87 -9.41 15.95
N GLY A 153 -2.19 -8.18 15.55
CA GLY A 153 -1.22 -7.11 15.28
C GLY A 153 -0.48 -7.24 13.95
N TRP A 154 -0.88 -8.18 13.09
CA TRP A 154 -0.35 -8.34 11.73
C TRP A 154 -1.12 -7.51 10.71
N TYR A 155 -0.38 -6.95 9.76
CA TYR A 155 -0.88 -6.10 8.70
C TYR A 155 -0.24 -6.47 7.37
N LYS A 156 -1.03 -6.47 6.30
CA LYS A 156 -0.50 -6.50 4.93
C LYS A 156 -0.38 -5.08 4.41
N CYS A 157 0.84 -4.61 4.26
CA CYS A 157 1.18 -3.31 3.70
C CYS A 157 1.42 -3.44 2.20
N THR A 158 0.79 -2.57 1.41
CA THR A 158 0.84 -2.62 -0.05
C THR A 158 1.11 -1.21 -0.60
N VAL A 159 2.00 -1.10 -1.60
CA VAL A 159 2.23 0.12 -2.39
C VAL A 159 2.12 -0.19 -3.86
N ASN A 160 1.44 0.68 -4.62
CA ASN A 160 1.31 0.61 -6.07
C ASN A 160 2.05 1.77 -6.72
N ALA A 161 2.67 1.51 -7.86
CA ALA A 161 3.35 2.53 -8.67
C ALA A 161 3.29 2.17 -10.15
N ILE A 162 3.15 3.17 -11.03
CA ILE A 162 3.55 3.05 -12.42
C ILE A 162 5.06 3.24 -12.46
N VAL A 163 5.78 2.18 -12.83
CA VAL A 163 7.24 2.16 -12.84
C VAL A 163 7.75 2.60 -14.20
N VAL A 164 8.31 3.81 -14.25
CA VAL A 164 8.89 4.40 -15.47
C VAL A 164 10.37 4.02 -15.55
N ALA A 165 10.63 2.74 -15.60
CA ALA A 165 11.97 2.14 -15.69
C ALA A 165 11.86 0.68 -16.17
N ASP A 166 12.94 0.11 -16.65
CA ASP A 166 13.09 -1.31 -17.00
C ASP A 166 13.67 -2.15 -15.85
N GLU A 167 14.01 -1.51 -14.75
CA GLU A 167 14.46 -2.14 -13.51
C GLU A 167 13.85 -1.48 -12.28
N ALA A 168 13.60 -2.28 -11.25
CA ALA A 168 13.12 -1.81 -9.96
C ALA A 168 13.87 -2.47 -8.80
N LYS A 169 13.76 -1.85 -7.62
CA LYS A 169 14.16 -2.42 -6.32
C LYS A 169 13.07 -2.14 -5.30
N ILE A 170 12.89 -3.07 -4.39
CA ILE A 170 12.03 -2.88 -3.23
C ILE A 170 12.90 -2.54 -2.03
N PHE A 171 12.50 -1.53 -1.27
CA PHE A 171 13.10 -1.16 0.00
C PHE A 171 12.05 -1.28 1.09
N LEU A 172 12.45 -1.78 2.25
CA LEU A 172 11.56 -1.89 3.40
C LEU A 172 12.33 -1.79 4.71
N GLY A 173 11.64 -1.42 5.77
CA GLY A 173 12.22 -1.39 7.10
C GLY A 173 11.42 -0.58 8.11
N PRO A 174 11.80 -0.70 9.40
CA PRO A 174 11.23 0.11 10.46
C PRO A 174 11.61 1.58 10.28
N THR A 175 10.73 2.47 10.74
CA THR A 175 11.00 3.91 10.79
C THR A 175 10.28 4.54 11.97
N ILE A 176 10.79 5.66 12.46
CA ILE A 176 10.07 6.50 13.43
C ILE A 176 9.25 7.59 12.73
N GLY A 177 9.32 7.66 11.41
CA GLY A 177 8.68 8.68 10.59
C GLY A 177 9.47 9.97 10.54
N ASN A 178 9.39 10.64 9.41
CA ASN A 178 9.92 11.97 9.17
C ASN A 178 8.79 12.88 8.69
N LYS A 179 9.05 14.18 8.58
CA LYS A 179 8.08 15.14 8.01
C LYS A 179 7.73 14.78 6.57
N GLU A 180 8.71 14.31 5.82
CA GLU A 180 8.55 13.88 4.42
C GLU A 180 8.52 12.36 4.35
N ILE A 181 7.51 11.82 3.70
CA ILE A 181 7.32 10.38 3.55
C ILE A 181 8.51 9.74 2.82
N ASN A 182 9.05 10.36 1.77
CA ASN A 182 10.18 9.84 1.01
C ASN A 182 11.51 9.84 1.77
N ALA A 183 11.54 10.42 2.97
CA ALA A 183 12.69 10.47 3.87
C ALA A 183 12.67 9.40 4.96
N TRP A 184 11.76 8.42 4.91
CA TRP A 184 11.60 7.40 5.95
C TRP A 184 12.86 6.54 6.17
N THR A 185 13.72 6.42 5.16
CA THR A 185 14.99 5.69 5.25
C THR A 185 16.09 6.46 5.96
N ILE A 186 15.91 7.77 6.20
CA ILE A 186 16.93 8.62 6.82
C ILE A 186 17.06 8.25 8.29
N ARG A 187 18.30 8.19 8.75
CA ARG A 187 18.63 7.94 10.16
C ARG A 187 17.97 8.97 11.08
N THR A 188 17.46 8.46 12.17
CA THR A 188 17.04 9.22 13.34
C THR A 188 17.80 8.70 14.57
N PRO A 189 17.89 9.44 15.67
CA PRO A 189 18.61 9.00 16.85
C PRO A 189 17.91 7.86 17.61
N ASP A 190 16.66 7.55 17.28
CA ASP A 190 15.87 6.58 18.02
C ASP A 190 15.98 5.17 17.42
N ASP A 191 15.97 4.18 18.27
CA ASP A 191 15.86 2.78 17.88
C ASP A 191 14.46 2.51 17.31
N CYS A 192 14.39 1.60 16.34
CA CYS A 192 13.10 1.12 15.86
C CYS A 192 13.21 -0.29 15.29
N ASP A 193 12.11 -1.03 15.38
CA ASP A 193 12.03 -2.41 14.93
C ASP A 193 10.63 -2.77 14.43
N VAL A 194 10.57 -3.78 13.55
CA VAL A 194 9.33 -4.39 13.07
C VAL A 194 9.56 -5.88 12.83
N TYR A 195 8.51 -6.67 13.03
CA TYR A 195 8.48 -8.05 12.58
C TYR A 195 8.03 -8.12 11.13
N VAL A 196 8.68 -8.98 10.34
CA VAL A 196 8.40 -9.17 8.92
C VAL A 196 8.23 -10.65 8.63
N LEU A 197 7.25 -10.99 7.78
CA LEU A 197 7.07 -12.32 7.22
C LEU A 197 7.65 -12.32 5.79
N PRO A 198 8.91 -12.77 5.58
CA PRO A 198 9.57 -12.62 4.28
C PRO A 198 8.91 -13.40 3.15
N SER A 199 8.28 -14.55 3.46
CA SER A 199 7.55 -15.36 2.47
C SER A 199 6.32 -14.66 1.88
N SER A 200 5.81 -13.62 2.56
CA SER A 200 4.68 -12.80 2.10
C SER A 200 5.08 -11.68 1.14
N LEU A 201 6.38 -11.44 0.99
CA LEU A 201 6.85 -10.35 0.14
C LEU A 201 6.59 -10.68 -1.32
N THR A 202 5.85 -9.83 -1.99
CA THR A 202 5.52 -9.96 -3.42
C THR A 202 5.81 -8.68 -4.18
N LEU A 203 6.13 -8.82 -5.46
CA LEU A 203 6.01 -7.78 -6.47
C LEU A 203 5.13 -8.36 -7.59
N GLU A 204 4.11 -7.64 -7.95
CA GLU A 204 3.10 -8.08 -8.92
C GLU A 204 2.96 -7.01 -10.00
N LYS A 205 2.96 -7.42 -11.27
CA LYS A 205 2.52 -6.57 -12.38
C LYS A 205 1.00 -6.63 -12.44
N VAL A 206 0.37 -5.47 -12.50
CA VAL A 206 -1.08 -5.31 -12.54
C VAL A 206 -1.48 -4.79 -13.91
N SER A 207 -2.38 -5.50 -14.60
CA SER A 207 -2.99 -5.06 -15.86
C SER A 207 -4.49 -4.89 -15.64
N ILE A 208 -5.08 -3.87 -16.26
CA ILE A 208 -6.51 -3.56 -16.19
C ILE A 208 -7.06 -3.67 -17.60
N GLU A 209 -8.09 -4.53 -17.82
CA GLU A 209 -8.85 -4.66 -19.05
C GLU A 209 -10.27 -4.12 -18.90
#